data_6ac99626d206d36deba71dcca4c6370e
#
_entry.id   6ac99626d206d36deba71dcca4c6370e
#
_cell.length_a   1.000
_cell.length_b   1.000
_cell.length_c   1.000
_cell.angle_alpha   90.00
_cell.angle_beta   90.00
_cell.angle_gamma   90.00
#
_symmetry.space_group_name_H-M   'P 1'
#
loop_
_entity.id
_entity.type
_entity.pdbx_description
1 polymer ?
#
loop_
_entity_poly.entity_id
_entity_poly.type
_entity_poly.pdbx_seq_one_letter_code
_entity_poly.pdbx_strand_id
1 'polypeptide(L)'
;MFIVVKKKTIILIAATVVFLIAAAIICAVAFSADKTASVGQKVIVIDAGHGGSDNGVVSKNGTKESEVNLKIAEMLKKQLEEGGFFVVMTRTTDQGADETGSFKQEDFRKRKATVEKACPDMLLSVHCNKFPSSDRRGAQVFYNKLSIEGKTLADILQKSINGLNSVYTGRTYDALSGDYYMLNLTRSPSVIVECGFLSNAEDEALLRSDDYLNKLVYTIYDGVVAYFEQ
;
A
#
# COMPACT_ATOMS: atom_id res chain seq x y z
N MET A 1 -24.22 -56.67 6.26
CA MET A 1 -24.33 -56.50 4.78
C MET A 1 -22.90 -56.11 4.31
N PHE A 2 -22.21 -57.00 3.60
CA PHE A 2 -20.86 -56.71 3.07
C PHE A 2 -21.00 -56.13 1.67
N ILE A 3 -20.44 -54.93 1.44
CA ILE A 3 -20.42 -54.29 0.12
C ILE A 3 -19.16 -54.79 -0.62
N VAL A 4 -19.33 -55.60 -1.65
CA VAL A 4 -18.23 -56.07 -2.51
C VAL A 4 -18.03 -55.06 -3.62
N VAL A 5 -16.96 -54.24 -3.53
CA VAL A 5 -16.61 -53.29 -4.56
C VAL A 5 -15.70 -53.95 -5.62
N LYS A 6 -16.09 -53.85 -6.88
CA LYS A 6 -15.33 -54.44 -7.97
C LYS A 6 -13.91 -53.76 -8.08
N LYS A 7 -12.85 -54.56 -8.31
CA LYS A 7 -11.48 -54.08 -8.43
C LYS A 7 -11.31 -52.92 -9.43
N LYS A 8 -12.06 -52.94 -10.52
CA LYS A 8 -12.10 -51.85 -11.53
C LYS A 8 -12.62 -50.53 -10.96
N THR A 9 -13.62 -50.59 -10.07
CA THR A 9 -14.19 -49.39 -9.41
C THR A 9 -13.21 -48.78 -8.44
N ILE A 10 -12.44 -49.62 -7.70
CA ILE A 10 -11.41 -49.12 -6.78
C ILE A 10 -10.27 -48.40 -7.58
N ILE A 11 -9.86 -49.00 -8.71
CA ILE A 11 -8.81 -48.39 -9.58
C ILE A 11 -9.32 -47.04 -10.15
N LEU A 12 -10.60 -46.99 -10.58
CA LEU A 12 -11.18 -45.75 -11.13
C LEU A 12 -11.21 -44.64 -10.07
N ILE A 13 -11.68 -44.98 -8.85
CA ILE A 13 -11.70 -44.02 -7.74
C ILE A 13 -10.31 -43.53 -7.39
N ALA A 14 -9.31 -44.42 -7.32
CA ALA A 14 -7.93 -44.04 -7.04
C ALA A 14 -7.37 -43.12 -8.14
N ALA A 15 -7.62 -43.40 -9.42
CA ALA A 15 -7.22 -42.56 -10.53
C ALA A 15 -7.87 -41.17 -10.49
N THR A 16 -9.15 -41.09 -10.17
CA THR A 16 -9.87 -39.81 -10.00
C THR A 16 -9.32 -38.97 -8.84
N VAL A 17 -9.03 -39.60 -7.70
CA VAL A 17 -8.43 -38.91 -6.53
C VAL A 17 -7.05 -38.36 -6.89
N VAL A 18 -6.19 -39.16 -7.55
CA VAL A 18 -4.86 -38.72 -7.99
C VAL A 18 -4.97 -37.54 -8.98
N PHE A 19 -5.92 -37.59 -9.90
CA PHE A 19 -6.15 -36.50 -10.86
C PHE A 19 -6.60 -35.21 -10.15
N LEU A 20 -7.52 -35.30 -9.18
CA LEU A 20 -7.97 -34.14 -8.41
C LEU A 20 -6.87 -33.55 -7.56
N ILE A 21 -6.02 -34.38 -6.94
CA ILE A 21 -4.85 -33.90 -6.18
C ILE A 21 -3.85 -33.20 -7.11
N ALA A 22 -3.54 -33.79 -8.28
CA ALA A 22 -2.65 -33.17 -9.27
C ALA A 22 -3.21 -31.84 -9.77
N ALA A 23 -4.50 -31.75 -10.07
CA ALA A 23 -5.16 -30.52 -10.48
C ALA A 23 -5.12 -29.45 -9.38
N ALA A 24 -5.35 -29.83 -8.12
CA ALA A 24 -5.24 -28.92 -6.96
C ALA A 24 -3.82 -28.41 -6.75
N ILE A 25 -2.80 -29.26 -6.94
CA ILE A 25 -1.39 -28.86 -6.86
C ILE A 25 -1.03 -27.90 -7.99
N ILE A 26 -1.46 -28.18 -9.23
CA ILE A 26 -1.24 -27.29 -10.37
C ILE A 26 -1.91 -25.93 -10.15
N CYS A 27 -3.15 -25.90 -9.66
CA CYS A 27 -3.84 -24.66 -9.30
C CYS A 27 -3.11 -23.91 -8.17
N ALA A 28 -2.64 -24.60 -7.13
CA ALA A 28 -1.90 -23.99 -6.03
C ALA A 28 -0.55 -23.40 -6.50
N VAL A 29 0.18 -24.11 -7.36
CA VAL A 29 1.44 -23.61 -7.93
C VAL A 29 1.20 -22.44 -8.87
N ALA A 30 0.15 -22.47 -9.70
CA ALA A 30 -0.22 -21.36 -10.57
C ALA A 30 -0.66 -20.11 -9.78
N PHE A 31 -1.29 -20.30 -8.59
CA PHE A 31 -1.69 -19.21 -7.71
C PHE A 31 -0.54 -18.64 -6.86
N SER A 32 0.53 -19.42 -6.68
CA SER A 32 1.74 -19.04 -5.92
C SER A 32 2.86 -18.50 -6.80
N ALA A 33 2.65 -18.40 -8.11
CA ALA A 33 3.63 -17.77 -9.00
C ALA A 33 3.75 -16.29 -8.60
N ASP A 34 4.91 -15.90 -8.07
CA ASP A 34 5.26 -14.50 -7.86
C ASP A 34 5.00 -13.75 -9.17
N LYS A 35 4.03 -12.84 -9.15
CA LYS A 35 3.78 -11.98 -10.31
C LYS A 35 5.06 -11.18 -10.57
N THR A 36 5.54 -11.23 -11.79
CA THR A 36 6.65 -10.39 -12.26
C THR A 36 6.11 -9.37 -13.25
N ALA A 37 6.69 -8.16 -13.24
CA ALA A 37 6.33 -7.13 -14.19
C ALA A 37 6.57 -7.62 -15.62
N SER A 38 5.65 -7.34 -16.52
CA SER A 38 5.86 -7.56 -17.97
C SER A 38 6.83 -6.51 -18.52
N VAL A 39 7.45 -6.82 -19.67
CA VAL A 39 8.38 -5.88 -20.31
C VAL A 39 7.66 -4.57 -20.63
N GLY A 40 8.19 -3.45 -20.13
CA GLY A 40 7.61 -2.10 -20.30
C GLY A 40 6.56 -1.69 -19.26
N GLN A 41 6.16 -2.61 -18.37
CA GLN A 41 5.21 -2.28 -17.28
C GLN A 41 5.92 -1.48 -16.18
N LYS A 42 5.34 -0.35 -15.78
CA LYS A 42 5.88 0.47 -14.68
C LYS A 42 5.70 -0.22 -13.34
N VAL A 43 6.77 -0.25 -12.55
CA VAL A 43 6.81 -0.86 -11.22
C VAL A 43 6.61 0.21 -10.17
N ILE A 44 5.59 0.06 -9.34
CA ILE A 44 5.31 0.96 -8.22
C ILE A 44 5.45 0.19 -6.92
N VAL A 45 6.28 0.70 -6.00
CA VAL A 45 6.28 0.21 -4.63
C VAL A 45 5.33 1.05 -3.80
N ILE A 46 4.41 0.39 -3.10
CA ILE A 46 3.57 1.01 -2.06
C ILE A 46 4.10 0.56 -0.71
N ASP A 47 4.48 1.52 0.10
CA ASP A 47 4.84 1.31 1.49
C ASP A 47 3.66 1.68 2.39
N ALA A 48 3.11 0.69 3.10
CA ALA A 48 2.10 0.95 4.13
C ALA A 48 2.82 1.22 5.46
N GLY A 49 2.90 2.49 5.86
CA GLY A 49 3.62 2.92 7.06
C GLY A 49 3.19 2.20 8.33
N HIS A 50 4.13 2.03 9.27
CA HIS A 50 3.92 1.32 10.54
C HIS A 50 3.53 -0.16 10.37
N GLY A 51 3.00 -0.80 11.43
CA GLY A 51 2.55 -2.20 11.43
C GLY A 51 3.08 -2.99 12.61
N GLY A 52 2.42 -4.08 12.94
CA GLY A 52 2.76 -4.95 14.06
C GLY A 52 2.64 -4.25 15.40
N SER A 53 3.72 -4.21 16.18
CA SER A 53 3.75 -3.50 17.45
C SER A 53 3.82 -1.97 17.30
N ASP A 54 4.20 -1.46 16.11
CA ASP A 54 4.19 -0.03 15.81
C ASP A 54 2.83 0.38 15.22
N ASN A 55 1.92 0.79 16.09
CA ASN A 55 0.61 1.29 15.66
C ASN A 55 0.67 2.65 14.94
N GLY A 56 1.84 3.34 14.94
CA GLY A 56 1.92 4.75 14.54
C GLY A 56 1.12 5.65 15.48
N VAL A 57 0.43 6.63 14.93
CA VAL A 57 -0.52 7.46 15.68
C VAL A 57 -1.75 6.62 16.06
N VAL A 58 -2.17 6.74 17.31
CA VAL A 58 -3.48 6.24 17.76
C VAL A 58 -4.35 7.46 18.08
N SER A 59 -5.49 7.56 17.42
CA SER A 59 -6.45 8.64 17.66
C SER A 59 -7.08 8.56 19.04
N LYS A 60 -7.82 9.59 19.44
CA LYS A 60 -8.58 9.58 20.71
C LYS A 60 -9.66 8.48 20.75
N ASN A 61 -10.19 8.06 19.60
CA ASN A 61 -11.21 7.02 19.49
C ASN A 61 -10.61 5.62 19.26
N GLY A 62 -9.28 5.48 19.31
CA GLY A 62 -8.59 4.21 19.18
C GLY A 62 -8.27 3.78 17.74
N THR A 63 -8.51 4.63 16.74
CA THR A 63 -8.12 4.35 15.35
C THR A 63 -6.60 4.35 15.25
N LYS A 64 -6.02 3.26 14.78
CA LYS A 64 -4.59 3.10 14.60
C LYS A 64 -4.17 3.48 13.19
N GLU A 65 -3.09 4.24 13.10
CA GLU A 65 -2.50 4.66 11.82
C GLU A 65 -2.11 3.45 10.97
N SER A 66 -1.48 2.44 11.56
CA SER A 66 -1.05 1.23 10.85
C SER A 66 -2.19 0.52 10.10
N GLU A 67 -3.38 0.43 10.73
CA GLU A 67 -4.57 -0.19 10.13
C GLU A 67 -5.12 0.64 8.97
N VAL A 68 -5.17 1.96 9.14
CA VAL A 68 -5.63 2.90 8.10
C VAL A 68 -4.67 2.90 6.91
N ASN A 69 -3.36 2.98 7.17
CA ASN A 69 -2.33 2.97 6.13
C ASN A 69 -2.40 1.68 5.29
N LEU A 70 -2.56 0.51 5.93
CA LEU A 70 -2.68 -0.77 5.22
C LEU A 70 -3.91 -0.78 4.33
N LYS A 71 -5.06 -0.38 4.85
CA LYS A 71 -6.32 -0.32 4.10
C LYS A 71 -6.20 0.57 2.86
N ILE A 72 -5.65 1.79 3.01
CA ILE A 72 -5.45 2.70 1.89
C ILE A 72 -4.46 2.10 0.88
N ALA A 73 -3.36 1.52 1.35
CA ALA A 73 -2.35 0.91 0.49
C ALA A 73 -2.90 -0.27 -0.33
N GLU A 74 -3.75 -1.12 0.27
CA GLU A 74 -4.43 -2.23 -0.43
C GLU A 74 -5.42 -1.72 -1.48
N MET A 75 -6.21 -0.70 -1.16
CA MET A 75 -7.13 -0.08 -2.10
C MET A 75 -6.37 0.57 -3.27
N LEU A 76 -5.27 1.28 -2.97
CA LEU A 76 -4.41 1.93 -3.98
C LEU A 76 -3.71 0.89 -4.86
N LYS A 77 -3.21 -0.21 -4.27
CA LYS A 77 -2.66 -1.33 -5.04
C LYS A 77 -3.66 -1.85 -6.07
N LYS A 78 -4.89 -2.13 -5.64
CA LYS A 78 -5.95 -2.62 -6.53
C LYS A 78 -6.20 -1.64 -7.68
N GLN A 79 -6.35 -0.35 -7.38
CA GLN A 79 -6.61 0.69 -8.38
C GLN A 79 -5.46 0.83 -9.38
N LEU A 80 -4.21 0.78 -8.92
CA LEU A 80 -3.02 0.85 -9.77
C LEU A 80 -2.85 -0.41 -10.64
N GLU A 81 -3.10 -1.60 -10.10
CA GLU A 81 -3.05 -2.86 -10.89
C GLU A 81 -4.14 -2.88 -11.97
N GLU A 82 -5.35 -2.39 -11.69
CA GLU A 82 -6.42 -2.21 -12.69
C GLU A 82 -6.02 -1.19 -13.76
N GLY A 83 -5.21 -0.18 -13.41
CA GLY A 83 -4.61 0.79 -14.32
C GLY A 83 -3.40 0.27 -15.10
N GLY A 84 -3.02 -0.99 -14.93
CA GLY A 84 -1.94 -1.63 -15.71
C GLY A 84 -0.55 -1.50 -15.09
N PHE A 85 -0.40 -0.95 -13.88
CA PHE A 85 0.88 -0.91 -13.17
C PHE A 85 1.20 -2.25 -12.50
N PHE A 86 2.49 -2.53 -12.32
CA PHE A 86 2.93 -3.63 -11.47
C PHE A 86 3.17 -3.10 -10.05
N VAL A 87 2.49 -3.65 -9.06
CA VAL A 87 2.55 -3.12 -7.70
C VAL A 87 3.17 -4.12 -6.72
N VAL A 88 4.16 -3.66 -5.97
CA VAL A 88 4.79 -4.38 -4.87
C VAL A 88 4.50 -3.63 -3.56
N MET A 89 4.03 -4.34 -2.55
CA MET A 89 3.80 -3.76 -1.22
C MET A 89 4.92 -4.13 -0.26
N THR A 90 5.29 -3.22 0.64
CA THR A 90 6.28 -3.51 1.70
C THR A 90 5.71 -4.43 2.77
N ARG A 91 4.40 -4.40 3.01
CA ARG A 91 3.63 -5.34 3.84
C ARG A 91 2.20 -5.50 3.33
N THR A 92 1.61 -6.65 3.56
CA THR A 92 0.24 -7.02 3.16
C THR A 92 -0.62 -7.46 4.34
N THR A 93 -0.09 -7.39 5.54
CA THR A 93 -0.79 -7.71 6.79
C THR A 93 -0.42 -6.67 7.84
N ASP A 94 -1.18 -6.61 8.93
CA ASP A 94 -0.83 -5.77 10.08
C ASP A 94 0.23 -6.41 11.00
N GLN A 95 0.73 -7.57 10.65
CA GLN A 95 1.85 -8.20 11.35
C GLN A 95 3.13 -7.45 10.95
N GLY A 96 3.67 -6.68 11.90
CA GLY A 96 5.00 -6.08 11.74
C GLY A 96 6.09 -7.14 11.84
N ALA A 97 7.26 -6.73 11.47
CA ALA A 97 8.44 -7.56 11.59
C ALA A 97 8.77 -7.80 13.06
N ASP A 98 8.75 -9.07 13.42
CA ASP A 98 9.47 -9.71 14.49
C ASP A 98 9.26 -9.29 15.96
N GLU A 99 8.91 -10.31 16.78
CA GLU A 99 8.67 -10.25 18.22
C GLU A 99 9.95 -10.12 19.08
N THR A 100 11.13 -9.91 18.50
CA THR A 100 12.42 -9.98 19.22
C THR A 100 12.92 -8.65 19.80
N GLY A 101 12.14 -7.57 19.76
CA GLY A 101 12.45 -6.31 20.46
C GLY A 101 13.38 -5.34 19.73
N SER A 102 13.89 -5.66 18.54
CA SER A 102 14.59 -4.72 17.66
C SER A 102 13.70 -4.23 16.51
N PHE A 103 12.44 -4.13 16.75
CA PHE A 103 11.35 -3.92 15.83
C PHE A 103 11.60 -2.91 14.72
N LYS A 104 12.03 -1.72 15.09
CA LYS A 104 12.13 -0.61 14.14
C LYS A 104 13.23 -0.82 13.10
N GLN A 105 14.38 -1.34 13.50
CA GLN A 105 15.50 -1.57 12.58
C GLN A 105 15.19 -2.74 11.62
N GLU A 106 14.59 -3.82 12.10
CA GLU A 106 14.26 -4.97 11.29
C GLU A 106 13.13 -4.65 10.31
N ASP A 107 12.12 -3.90 10.73
CA ASP A 107 11.04 -3.42 9.87
C ASP A 107 11.60 -2.56 8.73
N PHE A 108 12.43 -1.57 9.04
CA PHE A 108 13.10 -0.75 8.02
C PHE A 108 14.01 -1.58 7.09
N ARG A 109 14.71 -2.59 7.62
CA ARG A 109 15.54 -3.49 6.82
C ARG A 109 14.71 -4.28 5.81
N LYS A 110 13.55 -4.80 6.23
CA LYS A 110 12.63 -5.54 5.35
C LYS A 110 12.02 -4.63 4.28
N ARG A 111 11.57 -3.42 4.65
CA ARG A 111 11.04 -2.43 3.70
C ARG A 111 12.11 -2.08 2.66
N LYS A 112 13.34 -1.78 3.10
CA LYS A 112 14.48 -1.50 2.23
C LYS A 112 14.72 -2.67 1.26
N ALA A 113 14.81 -3.91 1.76
CA ALA A 113 15.04 -5.09 0.93
C ALA A 113 13.93 -5.27 -0.13
N THR A 114 12.68 -4.99 0.21
CA THR A 114 11.55 -5.02 -0.72
C THR A 114 11.71 -3.97 -1.82
N VAL A 115 12.04 -2.73 -1.46
CA VAL A 115 12.27 -1.63 -2.43
C VAL A 115 13.44 -1.94 -3.34
N GLU A 116 14.58 -2.38 -2.79
CA GLU A 116 15.76 -2.74 -3.56
C GLU A 116 15.51 -3.91 -4.54
N LYS A 117 14.80 -4.95 -4.08
CA LYS A 117 14.43 -6.10 -4.93
C LYS A 117 13.47 -5.72 -6.06
N ALA A 118 12.53 -4.82 -5.77
CA ALA A 118 11.53 -4.39 -6.75
C ALA A 118 12.09 -3.47 -7.83
N CYS A 119 13.18 -2.74 -7.56
CA CYS A 119 13.75 -1.73 -8.47
C CYS A 119 12.65 -0.82 -9.06
N PRO A 120 11.88 -0.08 -8.24
CA PRO A 120 10.66 0.57 -8.69
C PRO A 120 10.92 1.78 -9.60
N ASP A 121 9.95 2.08 -10.47
CA ASP A 121 9.85 3.36 -11.18
C ASP A 121 9.31 4.48 -10.28
N MET A 122 8.60 4.13 -9.19
CA MET A 122 8.02 5.06 -8.21
C MET A 122 7.84 4.39 -6.84
N LEU A 123 8.05 5.17 -5.76
CA LEU A 123 7.76 4.76 -4.38
C LEU A 123 6.71 5.69 -3.76
N LEU A 124 5.61 5.10 -3.30
CA LEU A 124 4.55 5.78 -2.56
C LEU A 124 4.49 5.24 -1.13
N SER A 125 4.81 6.05 -0.14
CA SER A 125 4.65 5.69 1.27
C SER A 125 3.36 6.32 1.81
N VAL A 126 2.49 5.50 2.39
CA VAL A 126 1.16 5.88 2.88
C VAL A 126 1.19 6.00 4.39
N HIS A 127 0.82 7.16 4.88
CA HIS A 127 0.80 7.51 6.30
C HIS A 127 -0.44 8.33 6.68
N CYS A 128 -0.67 8.49 7.98
CA CYS A 128 -1.59 9.46 8.55
C CYS A 128 -0.85 10.35 9.55
N ASN A 129 -1.10 11.64 9.44
CA ASN A 129 -0.39 12.66 10.18
C ASN A 129 -0.92 12.84 11.61
N LYS A 130 -0.08 13.47 12.43
CA LYS A 130 -0.46 13.97 13.76
C LYS A 130 0.09 15.38 13.95
N PHE A 131 -0.73 16.27 14.51
CA PHE A 131 -0.28 17.61 14.87
C PHE A 131 -0.76 17.96 16.29
N PRO A 132 0.01 18.76 17.06
CA PRO A 132 -0.37 19.15 18.41
C PRO A 132 -1.72 19.90 18.47
N SER A 133 -1.98 20.80 17.50
CA SER A 133 -3.31 21.40 17.33
C SER A 133 -4.22 20.48 16.56
N SER A 134 -5.43 20.24 17.07
CA SER A 134 -6.47 19.48 16.38
C SER A 134 -7.11 20.21 15.19
N ASP A 135 -6.72 21.46 14.91
CA ASP A 135 -7.28 22.27 13.80
C ASP A 135 -6.66 21.93 12.44
N ARG A 136 -5.50 21.24 12.44
CA ARG A 136 -4.88 20.74 11.21
C ARG A 136 -5.68 19.59 10.67
N ARG A 137 -5.99 19.64 9.36
CA ARG A 137 -6.77 18.63 8.65
C ARG A 137 -6.49 18.61 7.16
N GLY A 138 -6.75 17.48 6.52
CA GLY A 138 -6.55 17.27 5.09
C GLY A 138 -5.23 16.57 4.76
N ALA A 139 -5.16 16.00 3.56
CA ALA A 139 -3.99 15.24 3.12
C ALA A 139 -2.89 16.16 2.60
N GLN A 140 -1.63 15.75 2.82
CA GLN A 140 -0.43 16.50 2.41
C GLN A 140 0.68 15.56 1.93
N VAL A 141 1.41 15.98 0.89
CA VAL A 141 2.48 15.19 0.27
C VAL A 141 3.85 15.71 0.69
N PHE A 142 4.76 14.78 0.99
CA PHE A 142 6.15 15.06 1.34
C PHE A 142 7.10 14.41 0.34
N TYR A 143 8.22 15.07 0.06
CA TYR A 143 9.26 14.60 -0.84
C TYR A 143 10.66 14.87 -0.30
N ASN A 144 11.69 14.17 -0.83
CA ASN A 144 13.07 14.48 -0.51
C ASN A 144 13.52 15.78 -1.23
N LYS A 145 13.99 16.76 -0.47
CA LYS A 145 14.45 18.07 -1.00
C LYS A 145 15.54 17.99 -2.06
N LEU A 146 16.28 16.88 -2.13
CA LEU A 146 17.35 16.66 -3.10
C LEU A 146 16.85 15.95 -4.38
N SER A 147 15.60 15.48 -4.42
CA SER A 147 15.02 14.80 -5.57
C SER A 147 14.15 15.75 -6.39
N ILE A 148 14.59 16.06 -7.59
CA ILE A 148 13.82 16.88 -8.55
C ILE A 148 12.58 16.12 -9.00
N GLU A 149 12.73 14.84 -9.36
CA GLU A 149 11.66 13.96 -9.79
C GLU A 149 10.65 13.70 -8.65
N GLY A 150 11.15 13.54 -7.41
CA GLY A 150 10.31 13.44 -6.22
C GLY A 150 9.51 14.70 -5.97
N LYS A 151 10.09 15.88 -6.19
CA LYS A 151 9.36 17.16 -6.10
C LYS A 151 8.27 17.26 -7.17
N THR A 152 8.60 16.92 -8.42
CA THR A 152 7.64 16.94 -9.52
C THR A 152 6.43 16.02 -9.22
N LEU A 153 6.68 14.79 -8.78
CA LEU A 153 5.64 13.85 -8.37
C LEU A 153 4.80 14.42 -7.21
N ALA A 154 5.46 14.97 -6.18
CA ALA A 154 4.79 15.54 -5.02
C ALA A 154 3.88 16.72 -5.39
N ASP A 155 4.35 17.63 -6.26
CA ASP A 155 3.55 18.78 -6.73
C ASP A 155 2.30 18.34 -7.50
N ILE A 156 2.43 17.33 -8.36
CA ILE A 156 1.29 16.76 -9.13
C ILE A 156 0.29 16.12 -8.18
N LEU A 157 0.74 15.23 -7.30
CA LEU A 157 -0.12 14.58 -6.32
C LEU A 157 -0.79 15.58 -5.39
N GLN A 158 -0.05 16.56 -4.89
CA GLN A 158 -0.61 17.58 -4.01
C GLN A 158 -1.68 18.43 -4.71
N LYS A 159 -1.46 18.78 -5.99
CA LYS A 159 -2.47 19.50 -6.80
C LYS A 159 -3.75 18.69 -6.93
N SER A 160 -3.67 17.40 -7.23
CA SER A 160 -4.83 16.51 -7.31
C SER A 160 -5.52 16.41 -5.94
N ILE A 161 -4.76 16.17 -4.88
CA ILE A 161 -5.25 16.06 -3.50
C ILE A 161 -5.90 17.37 -3.02
N ASN A 162 -5.41 18.54 -3.43
CA ASN A 162 -6.01 19.82 -3.09
C ASN A 162 -7.43 19.97 -3.62
N GLY A 163 -7.76 19.35 -4.75
CA GLY A 163 -9.13 19.25 -5.24
C GLY A 163 -10.05 18.54 -4.23
N LEU A 164 -9.61 17.41 -3.71
CA LEU A 164 -10.34 16.65 -2.68
C LEU A 164 -10.37 17.41 -1.34
N ASN A 165 -9.21 17.92 -0.90
CA ASN A 165 -9.09 18.66 0.35
C ASN A 165 -10.02 19.89 0.39
N SER A 166 -10.13 20.66 -0.69
CA SER A 166 -11.00 21.84 -0.73
C SER A 166 -12.47 21.49 -0.51
N VAL A 167 -12.92 20.33 -0.98
CA VAL A 167 -14.29 19.83 -0.80
C VAL A 167 -14.54 19.36 0.64
N TYR A 168 -13.62 18.57 1.21
CA TYR A 168 -13.85 17.89 2.48
C TYR A 168 -13.32 18.63 3.71
N THR A 169 -12.29 19.47 3.52
CA THR A 169 -11.61 20.14 4.65
C THR A 169 -11.57 21.67 4.53
N GLY A 170 -11.87 22.21 3.35
CA GLY A 170 -11.72 23.64 3.07
C GLY A 170 -10.25 24.11 3.09
N ARG A 171 -9.28 23.18 2.97
CA ARG A 171 -7.83 23.47 3.03
C ARG A 171 -7.16 23.13 1.71
N THR A 172 -6.05 23.81 1.46
CA THR A 172 -5.10 23.47 0.39
C THR A 172 -3.68 23.61 0.92
N TYR A 173 -2.76 22.83 0.38
CA TYR A 173 -1.36 22.80 0.80
C TYR A 173 -0.43 22.80 -0.40
N ASP A 174 0.81 23.24 -0.17
CA ASP A 174 1.92 22.91 -1.03
C ASP A 174 2.54 21.59 -0.57
N ALA A 175 3.17 20.87 -1.51
CA ALA A 175 4.01 19.74 -1.16
C ALA A 175 5.19 20.20 -0.31
N LEU A 176 5.54 19.45 0.72
CA LEU A 176 6.64 19.81 1.64
C LEU A 176 7.86 18.92 1.45
N SER A 177 9.04 19.52 1.55
CA SER A 177 10.26 18.73 1.61
C SER A 177 10.51 18.21 3.03
N GLY A 178 11.02 16.96 3.12
CA GLY A 178 11.41 16.34 4.39
C GLY A 178 12.57 15.37 4.20
N ASP A 179 13.25 15.05 5.30
CA ASP A 179 14.31 14.05 5.34
C ASP A 179 13.77 12.80 6.04
N TYR A 180 13.09 11.97 5.26
CA TYR A 180 12.49 10.72 5.76
C TYR A 180 13.22 9.53 5.19
N TYR A 181 13.43 8.50 6.01
CA TYR A 181 14.14 7.28 5.64
C TYR A 181 13.62 6.65 4.34
N MET A 182 12.30 6.50 4.21
CA MET A 182 11.69 5.88 3.04
C MET A 182 11.97 6.63 1.73
N LEU A 183 12.06 7.96 1.80
CA LEU A 183 12.34 8.81 0.62
C LEU A 183 13.79 8.71 0.12
N ASN A 184 14.66 8.03 0.87
CA ASN A 184 16.07 7.85 0.56
C ASN A 184 16.44 6.43 0.11
N LEU A 185 15.45 5.51 0.00
CA LEU A 185 15.69 4.10 -0.30
C LEU A 185 15.96 3.81 -1.77
N THR A 186 15.51 4.67 -2.65
CA THR A 186 15.67 4.52 -4.11
C THR A 186 16.00 5.87 -4.75
N ARG A 187 16.54 5.85 -5.96
CA ARG A 187 16.72 7.05 -6.80
C ARG A 187 15.46 7.43 -7.57
N SER A 188 14.51 6.53 -7.65
CA SER A 188 13.22 6.79 -8.30
C SER A 188 12.41 7.82 -7.53
N PRO A 189 11.51 8.56 -8.20
CA PRO A 189 10.62 9.51 -7.54
C PRO A 189 9.90 8.85 -6.36
N SER A 190 10.03 9.47 -5.19
CA SER A 190 9.54 8.92 -3.93
C SER A 190 8.81 10.00 -3.14
N VAL A 191 7.63 9.66 -2.63
CA VAL A 191 6.81 10.56 -1.82
C VAL A 191 6.22 9.84 -0.61
N ILE A 192 5.93 10.61 0.44
CA ILE A 192 5.04 10.21 1.52
C ILE A 192 3.72 10.95 1.31
N VAL A 193 2.62 10.22 1.32
CA VAL A 193 1.28 10.79 1.32
C VAL A 193 0.71 10.67 2.72
N GLU A 194 0.63 11.79 3.42
CA GLU A 194 -0.08 11.93 4.68
C GLU A 194 -1.56 12.11 4.38
N CYS A 195 -2.35 11.05 4.54
CA CYS A 195 -3.73 10.95 4.05
C CYS A 195 -4.75 11.78 4.84
N GLY A 196 -4.35 12.35 5.97
CA GLY A 196 -5.16 13.18 6.88
C GLY A 196 -4.61 13.12 8.29
N PHE A 197 -5.18 13.89 9.21
CA PHE A 197 -4.69 14.02 10.59
C PHE A 197 -5.53 13.19 11.57
N LEU A 198 -4.98 12.09 12.12
CA LEU A 198 -5.63 11.30 13.17
C LEU A 198 -5.77 12.05 14.50
N SER A 199 -5.11 13.21 14.64
CA SER A 199 -5.32 14.15 15.75
C SER A 199 -6.56 15.04 15.59
N ASN A 200 -7.19 15.05 14.39
CA ASN A 200 -8.42 15.80 14.10
C ASN A 200 -9.59 14.82 13.98
N ALA A 201 -10.68 15.05 14.70
CA ALA A 201 -11.81 14.12 14.75
C ALA A 201 -12.59 14.02 13.42
N GLU A 202 -12.63 15.10 12.62
CA GLU A 202 -13.30 15.09 11.32
C GLU A 202 -12.48 14.33 10.29
N ASP A 203 -11.16 14.51 10.28
CA ASP A 203 -10.26 13.72 9.42
C ASP A 203 -10.28 12.24 9.81
N GLU A 204 -10.28 11.93 11.11
CA GLU A 204 -10.43 10.54 11.58
C GLU A 204 -11.74 9.92 11.07
N ALA A 205 -12.85 10.66 11.11
CA ALA A 205 -14.13 10.18 10.59
C ALA A 205 -14.06 9.94 9.07
N LEU A 206 -13.41 10.83 8.30
CA LEU A 206 -13.17 10.65 6.87
C LEU A 206 -12.29 9.43 6.60
N LEU A 207 -11.18 9.26 7.32
CA LEU A 207 -10.25 8.14 7.16
C LEU A 207 -10.86 6.77 7.53
N ARG A 208 -12.00 6.75 8.21
CA ARG A 208 -12.81 5.56 8.49
C ARG A 208 -13.92 5.31 7.47
N SER A 209 -14.19 6.28 6.59
CA SER A 209 -15.25 6.21 5.58
C SER A 209 -14.74 5.59 4.28
N ASP A 210 -15.32 4.48 3.86
CA ASP A 210 -14.97 3.84 2.59
C ASP A 210 -15.24 4.75 1.38
N ASP A 211 -16.29 5.56 1.42
CA ASP A 211 -16.61 6.54 0.36
C ASP A 211 -15.48 7.58 0.19
N TYR A 212 -14.98 8.12 1.31
CA TYR A 212 -13.87 9.06 1.27
C TYR A 212 -12.57 8.38 0.84
N LEU A 213 -12.26 7.19 1.37
CA LEU A 213 -11.06 6.45 1.00
C LEU A 213 -11.03 6.08 -0.48
N ASN A 214 -12.16 5.70 -1.07
CA ASN A 214 -12.25 5.45 -2.51
C ASN A 214 -11.90 6.72 -3.31
N LYS A 215 -12.41 7.88 -2.92
CA LYS A 215 -12.11 9.16 -3.57
C LYS A 215 -10.64 9.56 -3.42
N LEU A 216 -10.08 9.38 -2.22
CA LEU A 216 -8.66 9.66 -1.95
C LEU A 216 -7.75 8.77 -2.79
N VAL A 217 -8.01 7.46 -2.82
CA VAL A 217 -7.25 6.48 -3.60
C VAL A 217 -7.33 6.80 -5.10
N TYR A 218 -8.52 7.11 -5.61
CA TYR A 218 -8.68 7.51 -7.01
C TYR A 218 -7.92 8.80 -7.31
N THR A 219 -7.95 9.78 -6.41
CA THR A 219 -7.20 11.04 -6.55
C THR A 219 -5.68 10.82 -6.58
N ILE A 220 -5.17 9.89 -5.75
CA ILE A 220 -3.75 9.52 -5.77
C ILE A 220 -3.41 8.81 -7.08
N TYR A 221 -4.25 7.85 -7.51
CA TYR A 221 -4.11 7.15 -8.78
C TYR A 221 -4.03 8.11 -9.97
N ASP A 222 -4.97 9.07 -10.07
CA ASP A 222 -4.96 10.09 -11.13
C ASP A 222 -3.65 10.89 -11.15
N GLY A 223 -3.13 11.25 -9.98
CA GLY A 223 -1.85 11.93 -9.86
C GLY A 223 -0.67 11.08 -10.32
N VAL A 224 -0.69 9.76 -10.04
CA VAL A 224 0.33 8.82 -10.52
C VAL A 224 0.28 8.69 -12.05
N VAL A 225 -0.91 8.53 -12.62
CA VAL A 225 -1.09 8.48 -14.09
C VAL A 225 -0.58 9.77 -14.73
N ALA A 226 -1.00 10.93 -14.22
CA ALA A 226 -0.56 12.23 -14.72
C ALA A 226 0.96 12.44 -14.63
N TYR A 227 1.63 11.81 -13.66
CA TYR A 227 3.09 11.83 -13.58
C TYR A 227 3.76 11.04 -14.71
N PHE A 228 3.25 9.87 -15.06
CA PHE A 228 3.85 9.02 -16.11
C PHE A 228 3.45 9.43 -17.54
N GLU A 229 2.49 10.31 -17.70
CA GLU A 229 2.04 10.84 -19.00
C GLU A 229 2.76 12.14 -19.42
N GLN A 230 3.75 12.64 -18.67
CA GLN A 230 4.51 13.87 -18.97
C GLN A 230 5.51 13.75 -20.13
#